data_9f31582dbe27c1b60303eb06d21f4a7d
#
_entry.id   9f31582dbe27c1b60303eb06d21f4a7d
#
_cell.length_a   1.000
_cell.length_b   1.000
_cell.length_c   1.000
_cell.angle_alpha   90.00
_cell.angle_beta   90.00
_cell.angle_gamma   90.00
#
_symmetry.space_group_name_H-M   'P 1'
#
loop_
_entity.id
_entity.type
_entity.pdbx_description
1 polymer ?
#
loop_
_entity_poly.entity_id
_entity_poly.type
_entity_poly.pdbx_seq_one_letter_code
_entity_poly.pdbx_strand_id
1 'polypeptide(L)'
;MKDILGIYRLFASMARKNLVKEKNKFTHPEVSISEFRGVRSLHLMSDLSGDTSCAPIQGSMRIAVPDQIELEYVQQMMMWMLFIDNPAHVVQLGLGAAALSKFCYTYFPDAKVTAIDLNPNVIAMCRAQFKLPEDDARLQVIEMDALDFVLNRARHNSIDVLQVDLYDVEALGPVLDTPEFYQACADCLTENGMMTVNLFSDAENRRKNIAAMELAFDAVVWLPEVHDANVVAIAFKRSPEIDFEMLYQRAAIIRVNYKLPAPYWVNGLKEWMTAGDEEG
;
A
#
# COMPACT_ATOMS: atom_id res chain seq x y z
N MET A 1 9.73 9.80 -37.47
CA MET A 1 9.33 9.88 -36.06
C MET A 1 7.86 9.47 -35.80
N LYS A 2 7.15 8.91 -36.79
CA LYS A 2 5.73 8.48 -36.65
C LYS A 2 5.54 6.97 -36.48
N ASP A 3 6.58 6.14 -36.66
CA ASP A 3 6.43 4.68 -36.66
C ASP A 3 6.82 3.99 -35.34
N ILE A 4 7.53 4.67 -34.45
CA ILE A 4 7.96 4.07 -33.17
C ILE A 4 6.77 3.88 -32.23
N LEU A 5 5.82 4.81 -32.23
CA LEU A 5 4.60 4.70 -31.41
C LEU A 5 3.66 3.56 -31.88
N GLY A 6 3.66 3.25 -33.17
CA GLY A 6 2.90 2.13 -33.75
C GLY A 6 3.47 0.77 -33.33
N ILE A 7 4.79 0.65 -33.31
CA ILE A 7 5.48 -0.57 -32.90
C ILE A 7 5.29 -0.83 -31.38
N TYR A 8 5.38 0.21 -30.53
CA TYR A 8 5.12 0.07 -29.11
C TYR A 8 3.68 -0.34 -28.80
N ARG A 9 2.69 0.20 -29.53
CA ARG A 9 1.28 -0.22 -29.39
C ARG A 9 1.05 -1.67 -29.82
N LEU A 10 1.79 -2.15 -30.82
CA LEU A 10 1.70 -3.53 -31.29
C LEU A 10 2.32 -4.50 -30.30
N PHE A 11 3.49 -4.18 -29.73
CA PHE A 11 4.14 -4.98 -28.68
C PHE A 11 3.32 -5.00 -27.38
N ALA A 12 2.79 -3.87 -26.94
CA ALA A 12 1.89 -3.82 -25.78
C ALA A 12 0.58 -4.63 -26.01
N SER A 13 0.04 -4.63 -27.26
CA SER A 13 -1.12 -5.44 -27.63
C SER A 13 -0.80 -6.94 -27.72
N MET A 14 0.40 -7.31 -28.19
CA MET A 14 0.83 -8.70 -28.24
C MET A 14 1.18 -9.26 -26.85
N ALA A 15 1.85 -8.48 -26.01
CA ALA A 15 2.09 -8.80 -24.60
C ALA A 15 0.76 -8.96 -23.84
N ARG A 16 -0.23 -8.07 -24.05
CA ARG A 16 -1.58 -8.21 -23.50
C ARG A 16 -2.28 -9.50 -23.96
N LYS A 17 -2.17 -9.88 -25.24
CA LYS A 17 -2.82 -11.11 -25.74
C LYS A 17 -2.19 -12.39 -25.17
N ASN A 18 -0.90 -12.38 -24.89
CA ASN A 18 -0.22 -13.52 -24.25
C ASN A 18 -0.55 -13.58 -22.74
N LEU A 19 -0.54 -12.44 -22.03
CA LEU A 19 -1.00 -12.32 -20.65
C LEU A 19 -2.47 -12.74 -20.46
N VAL A 20 -3.37 -12.33 -21.37
CA VAL A 20 -4.79 -12.73 -21.32
C VAL A 20 -4.98 -14.23 -21.59
N LYS A 21 -4.13 -14.87 -22.40
CA LYS A 21 -4.16 -16.34 -22.60
C LYS A 21 -3.64 -17.12 -21.39
N GLU A 22 -2.72 -16.55 -20.61
CA GLU A 22 -2.25 -17.16 -19.36
C GLU A 22 -3.21 -16.87 -18.20
N LYS A 23 -3.89 -15.71 -18.14
CA LYS A 23 -4.89 -15.37 -17.11
C LYS A 23 -6.03 -16.41 -16.96
N ASN A 24 -6.32 -17.21 -17.96
CA ASN A 24 -7.36 -18.27 -17.89
C ASN A 24 -6.92 -19.58 -17.16
N LYS A 25 -5.76 -19.57 -16.47
CA LYS A 25 -5.26 -20.72 -15.69
C LYS A 25 -4.85 -20.36 -14.25
N PHE A 26 -4.97 -19.12 -13.81
CA PHE A 26 -4.66 -18.75 -12.44
C PHE A 26 -5.85 -19.07 -11.54
N THR A 27 -5.78 -20.18 -10.84
CA THR A 27 -6.52 -20.37 -9.60
C THR A 27 -5.92 -19.41 -8.58
N HIS A 28 -6.73 -18.48 -8.04
CA HIS A 28 -6.28 -17.61 -6.96
C HIS A 28 -5.84 -18.46 -5.77
N PRO A 29 -4.76 -18.08 -5.05
CA PRO A 29 -4.34 -18.79 -3.86
C PRO A 29 -5.49 -18.95 -2.88
N GLU A 30 -5.57 -20.12 -2.26
CA GLU A 30 -6.49 -20.33 -1.15
C GLU A 30 -6.08 -19.48 0.05
N VAL A 31 -7.06 -19.09 0.85
CA VAL A 31 -6.86 -18.25 2.02
C VAL A 31 -7.13 -19.06 3.27
N SER A 32 -6.22 -19.00 4.23
CA SER A 32 -6.40 -19.58 5.56
C SER A 32 -6.26 -18.53 6.65
N ILE A 33 -6.75 -18.85 7.84
CA ILE A 33 -6.64 -17.99 9.03
C ILE A 33 -6.03 -18.78 10.17
N SER A 34 -5.29 -18.05 11.03
CA SER A 34 -4.85 -18.54 12.31
C SER A 34 -5.26 -17.57 13.42
N GLU A 35 -5.37 -18.07 14.64
CA GLU A 35 -5.63 -17.23 15.82
C GLU A 35 -4.64 -17.56 16.93
N PHE A 36 -3.98 -16.53 17.44
CA PHE A 36 -3.09 -16.65 18.56
C PHE A 36 -3.18 -15.43 19.48
N ARG A 37 -3.40 -15.64 20.77
CA ARG A 37 -3.48 -14.58 21.79
C ARG A 37 -4.43 -13.43 21.45
N GLY A 38 -5.56 -13.72 20.81
CA GLY A 38 -6.55 -12.73 20.43
C GLY A 38 -6.20 -11.91 19.17
N VAL A 39 -5.18 -12.33 18.44
CA VAL A 39 -4.84 -11.83 17.11
C VAL A 39 -5.23 -12.88 16.08
N ARG A 40 -5.97 -12.47 15.07
CA ARG A 40 -6.33 -13.26 13.89
C ARG A 40 -5.46 -12.82 12.73
N SER A 41 -4.80 -13.78 12.08
CA SER A 41 -3.90 -13.55 10.95
C SER A 41 -4.42 -14.25 9.70
N LEU A 42 -4.23 -13.60 8.56
CA LEU A 42 -4.57 -14.09 7.22
C LEU A 42 -3.31 -14.61 6.55
N HIS A 43 -3.44 -15.74 5.86
CA HIS A 43 -2.35 -16.39 5.14
C HIS A 43 -2.82 -16.76 3.71
N LEU A 44 -1.91 -16.65 2.74
CA LEU A 44 -2.10 -17.23 1.41
C LEU A 44 -1.42 -18.59 1.36
N MET A 45 -2.12 -19.58 0.82
CA MET A 45 -1.62 -20.93 0.68
C MET A 45 -0.90 -21.09 -0.65
N SER A 46 0.38 -21.49 -0.63
CA SER A 46 1.07 -21.92 -1.84
C SER A 46 0.69 -23.37 -2.17
N ASP A 47 0.45 -23.67 -3.44
CA ASP A 47 0.16 -25.03 -3.92
C ASP A 47 1.27 -26.06 -3.59
N LEU A 48 2.45 -25.56 -3.15
CA LEU A 48 3.66 -26.36 -2.92
C LEU A 48 3.81 -26.85 -1.48
N SER A 49 3.11 -26.28 -0.52
CA SER A 49 3.21 -26.65 0.89
C SER A 49 1.84 -27.07 1.42
N GLY A 50 1.59 -28.36 1.54
CA GLY A 50 0.43 -28.85 2.29
C GLY A 50 0.48 -28.58 3.80
N ASP A 51 1.48 -27.81 4.27
CA ASP A 51 1.69 -27.43 5.66
C ASP A 51 1.33 -25.96 5.89
N THR A 52 0.19 -25.73 6.53
CA THR A 52 -0.33 -24.41 6.88
C THR A 52 0.45 -23.73 8.02
N SER A 53 1.33 -24.47 8.72
CA SER A 53 2.01 -23.99 9.93
C SER A 53 3.12 -22.95 9.67
N CYS A 54 3.55 -22.79 8.40
CA CYS A 54 4.65 -21.93 7.99
C CYS A 54 4.27 -20.90 6.91
N ALA A 55 2.98 -20.75 6.56
CA ALA A 55 2.56 -19.78 5.55
C ALA A 55 2.78 -18.33 6.08
N PRO A 56 3.37 -17.43 5.27
CA PRO A 56 3.60 -16.05 5.68
C PRO A 56 2.30 -15.33 6.06
N ILE A 57 2.40 -14.40 7.03
CA ILE A 57 1.27 -13.57 7.43
C ILE A 57 1.09 -12.47 6.37
N GLN A 58 -0.10 -12.40 5.78
CA GLN A 58 -0.48 -11.37 4.81
C GLN A 58 -1.23 -10.19 5.46
N GLY A 59 -1.57 -10.31 6.72
CA GLY A 59 -2.20 -9.26 7.50
C GLY A 59 -2.78 -9.80 8.80
N SER A 60 -3.00 -8.92 9.77
CA SER A 60 -3.48 -9.29 11.10
C SER A 60 -4.50 -8.30 11.65
N MET A 61 -5.34 -8.80 12.56
CA MET A 61 -6.36 -8.03 13.26
C MET A 61 -6.45 -8.47 14.72
N ARG A 62 -6.42 -7.53 15.64
CA ARG A 62 -6.76 -7.81 17.05
C ARG A 62 -8.27 -7.93 17.19
N ILE A 63 -8.76 -9.09 17.60
CA ILE A 63 -10.20 -9.43 17.64
C ILE A 63 -10.99 -8.47 18.53
N ALA A 64 -10.41 -8.07 19.67
CA ALA A 64 -11.07 -7.20 20.65
C ALA A 64 -11.19 -5.73 20.18
N VAL A 65 -10.35 -5.29 19.25
CA VAL A 65 -10.27 -3.90 18.74
C VAL A 65 -9.99 -3.93 17.22
N PRO A 66 -10.97 -4.38 16.43
CA PRO A 66 -10.78 -4.72 15.01
C PRO A 66 -10.40 -3.54 14.12
N ASP A 67 -10.63 -2.31 14.56
CA ASP A 67 -10.33 -1.07 13.83
C ASP A 67 -8.92 -0.55 14.14
N GLN A 68 -8.19 -1.14 15.10
CA GLN A 68 -6.80 -0.82 15.38
C GLN A 68 -5.88 -1.60 14.44
N ILE A 69 -4.83 -0.92 14.00
CA ILE A 69 -3.79 -1.53 13.16
C ILE A 69 -2.80 -2.29 14.05
N GLU A 70 -2.69 -3.60 13.86
CA GLU A 70 -1.88 -4.49 14.69
C GLU A 70 -0.41 -4.52 14.27
N LEU A 71 -0.12 -4.59 12.96
CA LEU A 71 1.24 -4.74 12.44
C LEU A 71 1.95 -3.38 12.34
N GLU A 72 3.21 -3.34 12.75
CA GLU A 72 3.97 -2.10 12.85
C GLU A 72 4.18 -1.42 11.49
N TYR A 73 4.53 -2.17 10.44
CA TYR A 73 4.69 -1.60 9.10
C TYR A 73 3.37 -1.01 8.57
N VAL A 74 2.24 -1.66 8.86
CA VAL A 74 0.92 -1.14 8.46
C VAL A 74 0.61 0.16 9.21
N GLN A 75 1.05 0.29 10.48
CA GLN A 75 0.98 1.57 11.20
C GLN A 75 1.86 2.63 10.51
N GLN A 76 3.09 2.26 10.08
CA GLN A 76 3.96 3.18 9.34
C GLN A 76 3.35 3.62 8.00
N MET A 77 2.59 2.76 7.31
CA MET A 77 1.87 3.15 6.09
C MET A 77 0.84 4.26 6.30
N MET A 78 0.49 4.56 7.57
CA MET A 78 -0.37 5.71 7.92
C MET A 78 0.42 7.01 8.11
N MET A 79 1.73 7.07 7.84
CA MET A 79 2.52 8.28 8.05
C MET A 79 2.12 9.48 7.18
N TRP A 80 1.34 9.25 6.13
CA TRP A 80 0.71 10.32 5.35
C TRP A 80 -0.15 11.25 6.22
N MET A 81 -0.67 10.77 7.37
CA MET A 81 -1.40 11.56 8.34
C MET A 81 -0.59 12.72 8.93
N LEU A 82 0.74 12.68 8.84
CA LEU A 82 1.60 13.82 9.22
C LEU A 82 1.41 15.03 8.29
N PHE A 83 0.92 14.82 7.06
CA PHE A 83 0.87 15.82 6.00
C PHE A 83 -0.56 16.15 5.54
N ILE A 84 -1.47 15.20 5.60
CA ILE A 84 -2.88 15.36 5.19
C ILE A 84 -3.80 15.13 6.39
N ASP A 85 -4.65 16.13 6.70
CA ASP A 85 -5.63 16.05 7.80
C ASP A 85 -6.92 15.34 7.39
N ASN A 86 -7.46 15.73 6.25
CA ASN A 86 -8.79 15.33 5.79
C ASN A 86 -8.69 14.92 4.32
N PRO A 87 -8.24 13.69 4.02
CA PRO A 87 -8.23 13.21 2.65
C PRO A 87 -9.67 13.05 2.13
N ALA A 88 -9.93 13.48 0.90
CA ALA A 88 -11.22 13.22 0.26
C ALA A 88 -11.30 11.79 -0.30
N HIS A 89 -10.16 11.23 -0.74
CA HIS A 89 -10.12 9.89 -1.29
C HIS A 89 -8.82 9.16 -0.90
N VAL A 90 -8.98 8.04 -0.22
CA VAL A 90 -7.90 7.10 0.12
C VAL A 90 -8.09 5.82 -0.68
N VAL A 91 -7.04 5.37 -1.36
CA VAL A 91 -7.03 4.12 -2.12
C VAL A 91 -5.98 3.18 -1.55
N GLN A 92 -6.34 1.91 -1.39
CA GLN A 92 -5.44 0.83 -1.02
C GLN A 92 -5.31 -0.16 -2.16
N LEU A 93 -4.09 -0.47 -2.58
CA LEU A 93 -3.75 -1.54 -3.51
C LEU A 93 -3.17 -2.71 -2.72
N GLY A 94 -3.88 -3.85 -2.75
CA GLY A 94 -3.67 -4.98 -1.84
C GLY A 94 -4.48 -4.83 -0.55
N LEU A 95 -5.38 -5.79 -0.25
CA LEU A 95 -6.30 -5.67 0.88
C LEU A 95 -5.72 -6.24 2.18
N GLY A 96 -4.93 -7.32 2.09
CA GLY A 96 -4.45 -8.04 3.26
C GLY A 96 -5.61 -8.41 4.22
N ALA A 97 -5.46 -8.11 5.51
CA ALA A 97 -6.53 -8.26 6.52
C ALA A 97 -7.46 -7.03 6.61
N ALA A 98 -7.49 -6.20 5.59
CA ALA A 98 -8.28 -4.96 5.50
C ALA A 98 -7.99 -3.93 6.60
N ALA A 99 -6.80 -3.95 7.21
CA ALA A 99 -6.48 -3.08 8.35
C ALA A 99 -6.52 -1.60 7.97
N LEU A 100 -5.83 -1.21 6.86
CA LEU A 100 -5.79 0.17 6.37
C LEU A 100 -7.18 0.66 5.96
N SER A 101 -7.91 -0.13 5.17
CA SER A 101 -9.25 0.23 4.69
C SER A 101 -10.24 0.44 5.83
N LYS A 102 -10.27 -0.47 6.82
CA LYS A 102 -11.13 -0.32 8.00
C LYS A 102 -10.77 0.91 8.82
N PHE A 103 -9.48 1.11 9.06
CA PHE A 103 -9.00 2.28 9.79
C PHE A 103 -9.42 3.58 9.10
N CYS A 104 -9.14 3.72 7.79
CA CYS A 104 -9.52 4.91 7.05
C CYS A 104 -11.03 5.12 7.02
N TYR A 105 -11.82 4.07 6.82
CA TYR A 105 -13.27 4.15 6.82
C TYR A 105 -13.85 4.58 8.17
N THR A 106 -13.27 4.10 9.29
CA THR A 106 -13.71 4.40 10.64
C THR A 106 -13.33 5.80 11.10
N TYR A 107 -12.09 6.21 10.83
CA TYR A 107 -11.55 7.44 11.43
C TYR A 107 -11.59 8.67 10.53
N PHE A 108 -11.87 8.49 9.22
CA PHE A 108 -12.03 9.59 8.25
C PHE A 108 -13.44 9.55 7.64
N PRO A 109 -14.47 10.02 8.37
CA PRO A 109 -15.88 9.86 7.97
C PRO A 109 -16.26 10.61 6.69
N ASP A 110 -15.48 11.61 6.30
CA ASP A 110 -15.70 12.38 5.08
C ASP A 110 -14.93 11.80 3.88
N ALA A 111 -14.01 10.87 4.11
CA ALA A 111 -13.21 10.26 3.06
C ALA A 111 -13.99 9.15 2.32
N LYS A 112 -13.80 9.10 1.01
CA LYS A 112 -14.05 7.90 0.23
C LYS A 112 -12.87 6.94 0.41
N VAL A 113 -13.15 5.67 0.63
CA VAL A 113 -12.15 4.60 0.76
C VAL A 113 -12.37 3.57 -0.35
N THR A 114 -11.34 3.30 -1.14
CA THR A 114 -11.40 2.28 -2.19
C THR A 114 -10.26 1.28 -1.94
N ALA A 115 -10.57 0.00 -1.85
CA ALA A 115 -9.58 -1.07 -1.77
C ALA A 115 -9.63 -1.93 -3.03
N ILE A 116 -8.46 -2.29 -3.54
CA ILE A 116 -8.29 -3.12 -4.73
C ILE A 116 -7.55 -4.38 -4.31
N ASP A 117 -8.10 -5.53 -4.62
CA ASP A 117 -7.43 -6.81 -4.45
C ASP A 117 -7.72 -7.71 -5.64
N LEU A 118 -6.72 -8.45 -6.08
CA LEU A 118 -6.85 -9.39 -7.20
C LEU A 118 -7.56 -10.68 -6.79
N ASN A 119 -7.45 -11.06 -5.49
CA ASN A 119 -7.93 -12.35 -5.00
C ASN A 119 -9.32 -12.24 -4.35
N PRO A 120 -10.39 -12.74 -4.99
CA PRO A 120 -11.74 -12.71 -4.43
C PRO A 120 -11.86 -13.49 -3.12
N ASN A 121 -10.99 -14.50 -2.88
CA ASN A 121 -10.99 -15.25 -1.63
C ASN A 121 -10.51 -14.38 -0.45
N VAL A 122 -9.55 -13.46 -0.67
CA VAL A 122 -9.11 -12.48 0.32
C VAL A 122 -10.27 -11.54 0.66
N ILE A 123 -10.97 -11.00 -0.33
CA ILE A 123 -12.13 -10.11 -0.13
C ILE A 123 -13.22 -10.82 0.67
N ALA A 124 -13.60 -12.04 0.26
CA ALA A 124 -14.60 -12.83 0.96
C ALA A 124 -14.20 -13.14 2.40
N MET A 125 -12.93 -13.51 2.64
CA MET A 125 -12.40 -13.77 3.98
C MET A 125 -12.42 -12.53 4.86
N CYS A 126 -12.07 -11.36 4.31
CA CYS A 126 -12.09 -10.09 5.04
C CYS A 126 -13.50 -9.72 5.48
N ARG A 127 -14.51 -9.90 4.63
CA ARG A 127 -15.94 -9.72 4.99
C ARG A 127 -16.35 -10.69 6.10
N ALA A 128 -16.05 -11.98 5.94
CA ALA A 128 -16.50 -13.02 6.85
C ALA A 128 -15.81 -12.97 8.23
N GLN A 129 -14.50 -12.68 8.26
CA GLN A 129 -13.65 -12.96 9.42
C GLN A 129 -12.90 -11.74 9.96
N PHE A 130 -12.63 -10.70 9.16
CA PHE A 130 -11.82 -9.55 9.56
C PHE A 130 -12.63 -8.27 9.78
N LYS A 131 -13.96 -8.38 9.89
CA LYS A 131 -14.85 -7.24 10.18
C LYS A 131 -14.78 -6.12 9.13
N LEU A 132 -14.44 -6.44 7.88
CA LEU A 132 -14.53 -5.49 6.77
C LEU A 132 -16.01 -5.15 6.55
N PRO A 133 -16.42 -3.87 6.64
CA PRO A 133 -17.81 -3.47 6.41
C PRO A 133 -18.25 -3.75 4.96
N GLU A 134 -19.56 -3.90 4.74
CA GLU A 134 -20.13 -3.97 3.39
C GLU A 134 -19.88 -2.68 2.62
N ASP A 135 -19.88 -2.77 1.29
CA ASP A 135 -19.74 -1.60 0.44
C ASP A 135 -20.92 -0.62 0.63
N ASP A 136 -20.60 0.66 0.63
CA ASP A 136 -21.58 1.74 0.74
C ASP A 136 -21.18 2.93 -0.16
N ALA A 137 -21.72 4.13 0.12
CA ALA A 137 -21.38 5.33 -0.64
C ALA A 137 -19.92 5.77 -0.47
N ARG A 138 -19.25 5.38 0.63
CA ARG A 138 -17.87 5.77 0.98
C ARG A 138 -16.86 4.63 0.83
N LEU A 139 -17.24 3.39 1.11
CA LEU A 139 -16.37 2.23 1.03
C LEU A 139 -16.67 1.41 -0.22
N GLN A 140 -15.65 1.12 -1.02
CA GLN A 140 -15.73 0.20 -2.15
C GLN A 140 -14.54 -0.76 -2.13
N VAL A 141 -14.81 -2.06 -2.21
CA VAL A 141 -13.80 -3.10 -2.34
C VAL A 141 -13.98 -3.78 -3.70
N ILE A 142 -12.97 -3.67 -4.56
CA ILE A 142 -13.06 -4.04 -5.98
C ILE A 142 -12.08 -5.18 -6.25
N GLU A 143 -12.60 -6.29 -6.77
CA GLU A 143 -11.78 -7.36 -7.36
C GLU A 143 -11.21 -6.86 -8.69
N MET A 144 -9.92 -6.50 -8.70
CA MET A 144 -9.25 -5.95 -9.88
C MET A 144 -7.73 -6.07 -9.74
N ASP A 145 -7.04 -6.14 -10.87
CA ASP A 145 -5.59 -5.98 -10.94
C ASP A 145 -5.20 -4.52 -10.61
N ALA A 146 -4.26 -4.33 -9.68
CA ALA A 146 -3.81 -3.02 -9.25
C ALA A 146 -3.22 -2.19 -10.41
N LEU A 147 -2.52 -2.83 -11.35
CA LEU A 147 -2.00 -2.16 -12.55
C LEU A 147 -3.13 -1.65 -13.45
N ASP A 148 -4.17 -2.48 -13.68
CA ASP A 148 -5.33 -2.07 -14.47
C ASP A 148 -6.08 -0.89 -13.80
N PHE A 149 -6.10 -0.85 -12.47
CA PHE A 149 -6.69 0.26 -11.71
C PHE A 149 -5.94 1.57 -11.94
N VAL A 150 -4.61 1.59 -11.76
CA VAL A 150 -3.82 2.84 -11.87
C VAL A 150 -3.65 3.31 -13.31
N LEU A 151 -3.70 2.42 -14.30
CA LEU A 151 -3.66 2.77 -15.72
C LEU A 151 -4.97 3.38 -16.24
N ASN A 152 -6.04 3.36 -15.45
CA ASN A 152 -7.32 3.93 -15.85
C ASN A 152 -7.29 5.47 -15.73
N ARG A 153 -7.28 6.16 -16.87
CA ARG A 153 -7.24 7.62 -16.94
C ARG A 153 -8.38 8.33 -16.21
N ALA A 154 -9.51 7.66 -15.97
CA ALA A 154 -10.60 8.22 -15.15
C ALA A 154 -10.21 8.40 -13.67
N ARG A 155 -9.08 7.84 -13.24
CA ARG A 155 -8.53 7.98 -11.88
C ARG A 155 -7.50 9.11 -11.76
N HIS A 156 -7.06 9.73 -12.87
CA HIS A 156 -6.07 10.80 -12.83
C HIS A 156 -6.54 11.96 -11.93
N ASN A 157 -5.62 12.48 -11.12
CA ASN A 157 -5.82 13.62 -10.20
C ASN A 157 -7.06 13.48 -9.30
N SER A 158 -7.34 12.27 -8.78
CA SER A 158 -8.54 11.99 -8.00
C SER A 158 -8.29 11.32 -6.64
N ILE A 159 -7.04 11.02 -6.31
CA ILE A 159 -6.64 10.28 -5.10
C ILE A 159 -5.71 11.16 -4.27
N ASP A 160 -6.04 11.36 -2.99
CA ASP A 160 -5.18 12.11 -2.08
C ASP A 160 -4.12 11.22 -1.43
N VAL A 161 -4.49 9.97 -1.12
CA VAL A 161 -3.60 8.99 -0.51
C VAL A 161 -3.73 7.66 -1.24
N LEU A 162 -2.59 7.16 -1.75
CA LEU A 162 -2.47 5.85 -2.36
C LEU A 162 -1.57 4.97 -1.50
N GLN A 163 -2.09 3.86 -0.99
CA GLN A 163 -1.36 2.92 -0.14
C GLN A 163 -1.09 1.64 -0.93
N VAL A 164 0.18 1.32 -1.18
CA VAL A 164 0.60 0.16 -1.99
C VAL A 164 1.17 -0.92 -1.07
N ASP A 165 0.43 -2.02 -0.95
CA ASP A 165 0.77 -3.19 -0.12
C ASP A 165 0.53 -4.47 -0.92
N LEU A 166 1.30 -4.65 -2.01
CA LEU A 166 1.14 -5.70 -3.01
C LEU A 166 2.20 -6.78 -2.84
N TYR A 167 1.76 -7.97 -2.43
CA TYR A 167 2.62 -9.10 -2.12
C TYR A 167 2.17 -10.37 -2.83
N ASP A 168 3.13 -11.25 -3.11
CA ASP A 168 2.88 -12.60 -3.60
C ASP A 168 2.60 -13.60 -2.46
N VAL A 169 2.50 -14.87 -2.80
CA VAL A 169 2.22 -15.96 -1.83
C VAL A 169 3.39 -16.23 -0.87
N GLU A 170 4.61 -15.85 -1.26
CA GLU A 170 5.81 -15.92 -0.42
C GLU A 170 5.99 -14.67 0.45
N ALA A 171 5.03 -13.74 0.40
CA ALA A 171 5.10 -12.42 1.02
C ALA A 171 6.32 -11.59 0.55
N LEU A 172 6.68 -11.72 -0.72
CA LEU A 172 7.69 -10.89 -1.37
C LEU A 172 7.02 -9.78 -2.18
N GLY A 173 7.51 -8.55 -2.05
CA GLY A 173 6.91 -7.42 -2.75
C GLY A 173 7.66 -6.10 -2.59
N PRO A 174 7.17 -5.07 -3.28
CA PRO A 174 5.95 -5.05 -4.09
C PRO A 174 6.11 -5.83 -5.41
N VAL A 175 5.05 -6.53 -5.81
CA VAL A 175 5.03 -7.30 -7.09
C VAL A 175 4.93 -6.42 -8.33
N LEU A 176 4.62 -5.14 -8.16
CA LEU A 176 4.64 -4.11 -9.21
C LEU A 176 5.66 -3.05 -8.78
N ASP A 177 6.80 -3.00 -9.49
CA ASP A 177 7.97 -2.22 -9.09
C ASP A 177 8.61 -1.44 -10.26
N THR A 178 7.89 -1.30 -11.38
CA THR A 178 8.43 -0.63 -12.58
C THR A 178 8.22 0.88 -12.55
N PRO A 179 9.08 1.67 -13.23
CA PRO A 179 8.87 3.11 -13.39
C PRO A 179 7.49 3.46 -13.98
N GLU A 180 6.99 2.64 -14.91
CA GLU A 180 5.67 2.84 -15.52
C GLU A 180 4.53 2.66 -14.51
N PHE A 181 4.64 1.72 -13.59
CA PHE A 181 3.68 1.55 -12.50
C PHE A 181 3.68 2.75 -11.58
N TYR A 182 4.85 3.20 -11.12
CA TYR A 182 4.96 4.35 -10.23
C TYR A 182 4.52 5.65 -10.90
N GLN A 183 4.80 5.83 -12.21
CA GLN A 183 4.26 6.96 -12.97
C GLN A 183 2.73 6.93 -13.03
N ALA A 184 2.13 5.77 -13.27
CA ALA A 184 0.67 5.63 -13.27
C ALA A 184 0.06 5.91 -11.88
N CYS A 185 0.75 5.51 -10.80
CA CYS A 185 0.37 5.87 -9.44
C CYS A 185 0.41 7.40 -9.23
N ALA A 186 1.49 8.05 -9.64
CA ALA A 186 1.64 9.52 -9.55
C ALA A 186 0.57 10.26 -10.36
N ASP A 187 0.20 9.74 -11.56
CA ASP A 187 -0.86 10.33 -12.37
C ASP A 187 -2.25 10.27 -11.71
N CYS A 188 -2.50 9.24 -10.90
CA CYS A 188 -3.74 9.11 -10.13
C CYS A 188 -3.86 10.11 -8.98
N LEU A 189 -2.73 10.55 -8.40
CA LEU A 189 -2.72 11.43 -7.24
C LEU A 189 -3.14 12.86 -7.58
N THR A 190 -3.82 13.53 -6.65
CA THR A 190 -4.04 14.97 -6.65
C THR A 190 -2.70 15.71 -6.53
N GLU A 191 -2.68 17.03 -6.74
CA GLU A 191 -1.43 17.82 -6.75
C GLU A 191 -0.64 17.66 -5.45
N ASN A 192 -1.32 17.63 -4.29
CA ASN A 192 -0.70 17.42 -2.98
C ASN A 192 -0.84 15.98 -2.49
N GLY A 193 -1.21 15.08 -3.38
CA GLY A 193 -1.38 13.67 -3.05
C GLY A 193 -0.04 12.97 -2.81
N MET A 194 -0.11 11.85 -2.09
CA MET A 194 1.06 11.07 -1.75
C MET A 194 0.78 9.57 -1.77
N MET A 195 1.84 8.80 -1.94
CA MET A 195 1.80 7.35 -1.93
C MET A 195 2.63 6.82 -0.78
N THR A 196 2.13 5.81 -0.06
CA THR A 196 2.92 4.98 0.84
C THR A 196 3.08 3.59 0.26
N VAL A 197 4.28 3.03 0.36
CA VAL A 197 4.60 1.71 -0.20
C VAL A 197 5.31 0.87 0.84
N ASN A 198 4.84 -0.36 1.05
CA ASN A 198 5.56 -1.35 1.82
C ASN A 198 6.59 -2.06 0.94
N LEU A 199 7.86 -1.99 1.32
CA LEU A 199 9.02 -2.57 0.64
C LEU A 199 9.58 -3.73 1.49
N PHE A 200 9.08 -4.93 1.26
CA PHE A 200 9.61 -6.14 1.90
C PHE A 200 10.45 -6.93 0.89
N SER A 201 11.72 -6.62 0.82
CA SER A 201 12.64 -7.22 -0.14
C SER A 201 14.08 -7.04 0.34
N ASP A 202 15.02 -7.68 -0.34
CA ASP A 202 16.43 -7.43 -0.11
C ASP A 202 16.84 -5.98 -0.45
N ALA A 203 18.03 -5.58 0.00
CA ALA A 203 18.51 -4.21 -0.17
C ALA A 203 18.68 -3.78 -1.64
N GLU A 204 18.92 -4.71 -2.56
CA GLU A 204 19.06 -4.42 -3.99
C GLU A 204 17.70 -4.09 -4.63
N ASN A 205 16.69 -4.93 -4.40
CA ASN A 205 15.34 -4.70 -4.87
C ASN A 205 14.73 -3.44 -4.24
N ARG A 206 14.99 -3.18 -2.96
CA ARG A 206 14.57 -1.96 -2.29
C ARG A 206 15.14 -0.69 -2.96
N ARG A 207 16.45 -0.66 -3.24
CA ARG A 207 17.09 0.46 -3.97
C ARG A 207 16.50 0.65 -5.37
N LYS A 208 16.26 -0.46 -6.10
CA LYS A 208 15.61 -0.43 -7.41
C LYS A 208 14.21 0.20 -7.35
N ASN A 209 13.40 -0.19 -6.36
CA ASN A 209 12.07 0.38 -6.14
C ASN A 209 12.12 1.88 -5.84
N ILE A 210 13.01 2.30 -4.94
CA ILE A 210 13.19 3.72 -4.59
C ILE A 210 13.60 4.51 -5.84
N ALA A 211 14.61 4.05 -6.58
CA ALA A 211 15.03 4.71 -7.81
C ALA A 211 13.92 4.81 -8.88
N ALA A 212 13.04 3.80 -8.96
CA ALA A 212 11.89 3.84 -9.86
C ALA A 212 10.83 4.85 -9.40
N MET A 213 10.61 5.00 -8.08
CA MET A 213 9.72 6.03 -7.53
C MET A 213 10.27 7.46 -7.75
N GLU A 214 11.58 7.67 -7.57
CA GLU A 214 12.24 8.97 -7.78
C GLU A 214 12.12 9.51 -9.22
N LEU A 215 11.83 8.65 -10.19
CA LEU A 215 11.54 9.07 -11.57
C LEU A 215 10.13 9.66 -11.74
N ALA A 216 9.21 9.37 -10.82
CA ALA A 216 7.79 9.71 -10.94
C ALA A 216 7.30 10.73 -9.89
N PHE A 217 8.03 10.92 -8.81
CA PHE A 217 7.66 11.74 -7.67
C PHE A 217 8.72 12.80 -7.37
N ASP A 218 8.29 13.96 -6.86
CA ASP A 218 9.19 15.06 -6.53
C ASP A 218 10.09 14.76 -5.33
N ALA A 219 9.61 13.94 -4.39
CA ALA A 219 10.39 13.48 -3.24
C ALA A 219 9.96 12.08 -2.82
N VAL A 220 10.96 11.27 -2.45
CA VAL A 220 10.77 9.92 -1.89
C VAL A 220 11.61 9.81 -0.63
N VAL A 221 11.00 9.45 0.48
CA VAL A 221 11.68 9.19 1.75
C VAL A 221 11.18 7.88 2.33
N TRP A 222 11.96 7.26 3.22
CA TRP A 222 11.56 6.01 3.86
C TRP A 222 11.93 6.01 5.34
N LEU A 223 11.15 5.26 6.11
CA LEU A 223 11.41 5.05 7.52
C LEU A 223 12.44 3.93 7.73
N PRO A 224 13.14 3.93 8.87
CA PRO A 224 13.98 2.80 9.26
C PRO A 224 13.20 1.48 9.24
N GLU A 225 13.90 0.39 8.92
CA GLU A 225 13.36 -0.96 8.93
C GLU A 225 12.77 -1.31 10.31
N VAL A 226 11.59 -1.91 10.31
CA VAL A 226 10.95 -2.44 11.52
C VAL A 226 11.29 -3.92 11.74
N HIS A 227 10.86 -4.48 12.86
CA HIS A 227 11.23 -5.83 13.32
C HIS A 227 10.97 -6.95 12.29
N ASP A 228 10.02 -6.73 11.38
CA ASP A 228 9.63 -7.71 10.36
C ASP A 228 10.36 -7.52 9.02
N ALA A 229 11.46 -6.77 8.99
CA ALA A 229 12.24 -6.43 7.78
C ALA A 229 11.46 -5.60 6.74
N ASN A 230 10.31 -5.04 7.09
CA ASN A 230 9.58 -4.11 6.24
C ASN A 230 10.20 -2.71 6.31
N VAL A 231 10.29 -2.06 5.15
CA VAL A 231 10.61 -0.63 5.04
C VAL A 231 9.44 0.07 4.37
N VAL A 232 8.91 1.09 4.99
CA VAL A 232 7.81 1.87 4.40
C VAL A 232 8.37 3.15 3.80
N ALA A 233 8.18 3.31 2.49
CA ALA A 233 8.48 4.54 1.78
C ALA A 233 7.23 5.41 1.65
N ILE A 234 7.43 6.73 1.65
CA ILE A 234 6.44 7.72 1.26
C ILE A 234 6.97 8.52 0.07
N ALA A 235 6.15 8.62 -0.97
CA ALA A 235 6.46 9.37 -2.17
C ALA A 235 5.46 10.53 -2.32
N PHE A 236 5.96 11.73 -2.52
CA PHE A 236 5.19 12.95 -2.64
C PHE A 236 5.09 13.36 -4.10
N LYS A 237 3.87 13.55 -4.62
CA LYS A 237 3.69 14.09 -5.98
C LYS A 237 4.26 15.49 -6.10
N ARG A 238 4.15 16.28 -5.02
CA ARG A 238 4.81 17.57 -4.83
C ARG A 238 5.51 17.55 -3.48
N SER A 239 6.79 17.88 -3.46
CA SER A 239 7.57 17.93 -2.23
C SER A 239 6.98 18.94 -1.24
N PRO A 240 6.64 18.53 -0.01
CA PRO A 240 6.13 19.45 1.01
C PRO A 240 7.27 20.28 1.63
N GLU A 241 6.91 21.45 2.14
CA GLU A 241 7.77 22.15 3.09
C GLU A 241 7.79 21.40 4.43
N ILE A 242 8.97 21.16 4.98
CA ILE A 242 9.13 20.40 6.22
C ILE A 242 9.36 21.35 7.40
N ASP A 243 8.38 21.40 8.31
CA ASP A 243 8.50 22.03 9.62
C ASP A 243 8.38 20.94 10.70
N PHE A 244 9.52 20.56 11.28
CA PHE A 244 9.57 19.50 12.29
C PHE A 244 8.79 19.85 13.56
N GLU A 245 8.68 21.12 13.96
CA GLU A 245 7.88 21.51 15.12
C GLU A 245 6.40 21.21 14.88
N MET A 246 5.88 21.61 13.72
CA MET A 246 4.51 21.30 13.31
C MET A 246 4.28 19.78 13.17
N LEU A 247 5.24 19.06 12.57
CA LEU A 247 5.14 17.59 12.45
C LEU A 247 5.08 16.90 13.82
N TYR A 248 5.87 17.33 14.82
CA TYR A 248 5.79 16.77 16.17
C TYR A 248 4.47 17.10 16.88
N GLN A 249 3.95 18.31 16.72
CA GLN A 249 2.64 18.70 17.26
C GLN A 249 1.55 17.80 16.68
N ARG A 250 1.56 17.62 15.36
CA ARG A 250 0.62 16.74 14.67
C ARG A 250 0.78 15.28 15.06
N ALA A 251 2.00 14.78 15.15
CA ALA A 251 2.29 13.41 15.61
C ALA A 251 1.77 13.14 17.03
N ALA A 252 1.84 14.14 17.92
CA ALA A 252 1.27 14.02 19.26
C ALA A 252 -0.26 13.86 19.21
N ILE A 253 -0.95 14.61 18.35
CA ILE A 253 -2.40 14.48 18.12
C ILE A 253 -2.75 13.10 17.56
N ILE A 254 -2.00 12.63 16.55
CA ILE A 254 -2.19 11.31 15.96
C ILE A 254 -2.04 10.21 17.02
N ARG A 255 -1.00 10.29 17.86
CA ARG A 255 -0.76 9.31 18.93
C ARG A 255 -1.92 9.27 19.94
N VAL A 256 -2.45 10.42 20.33
CA VAL A 256 -3.53 10.49 21.31
C VAL A 256 -4.83 9.95 20.74
N ASN A 257 -5.20 10.38 19.54
CA ASN A 257 -6.51 10.09 18.96
C ASN A 257 -6.59 8.71 18.33
N TYR A 258 -5.52 8.26 17.66
CA TYR A 258 -5.53 7.06 16.85
C TYR A 258 -4.66 5.91 17.41
N LYS A 259 -3.90 6.17 18.48
CA LYS A 259 -2.98 5.18 19.11
C LYS A 259 -1.86 4.72 18.17
N LEU A 260 -1.52 5.53 17.17
CA LEU A 260 -0.43 5.26 16.25
C LEU A 260 0.89 5.87 16.76
N PRO A 261 2.05 5.27 16.50
CA PRO A 261 3.35 5.70 17.03
C PRO A 261 3.97 6.87 16.22
N ALA A 262 3.16 7.85 15.79
CA ALA A 262 3.54 8.92 14.88
C ALA A 262 4.79 9.74 15.30
N PRO A 263 5.09 9.98 16.60
CA PRO A 263 6.35 10.64 16.96
C PRO A 263 7.61 9.89 16.50
N TYR A 264 7.57 8.55 16.43
CA TYR A 264 8.70 7.77 15.89
C TYR A 264 8.86 7.96 14.38
N TRP A 265 7.76 8.18 13.65
CA TRP A 265 7.84 8.48 12.22
C TRP A 265 8.54 9.81 11.96
N VAL A 266 8.23 10.85 12.77
CA VAL A 266 8.90 12.16 12.67
C VAL A 266 10.38 12.04 13.00
N ASN A 267 10.75 11.24 14.00
CA ASN A 267 12.16 10.97 14.32
C ASN A 267 12.88 10.33 13.11
N GLY A 268 12.27 9.28 12.53
CA GLY A 268 12.84 8.60 11.36
C GLY A 268 13.01 9.52 10.15
N LEU A 269 12.01 10.37 9.86
CA LEU A 269 12.11 11.38 8.80
C LEU A 269 13.24 12.40 9.06
N LYS A 270 13.40 12.83 10.32
CA LYS A 270 14.47 13.76 10.70
C LYS A 270 15.86 13.11 10.56
N GLU A 271 16.02 11.87 11.00
CA GLU A 271 17.26 11.11 10.84
C GLU A 271 17.61 10.92 9.36
N TRP A 272 16.61 10.58 8.54
CA TRP A 272 16.79 10.42 7.09
C TRP A 272 17.28 11.72 6.42
N MET A 273 16.69 12.86 6.76
CA MET A 273 17.08 14.16 6.19
C MET A 273 18.50 14.57 6.64
N THR A 274 18.88 14.32 7.91
CA THR A 274 20.23 14.66 8.40
C THR A 274 21.32 13.76 7.82
N ALA A 275 21.01 12.47 7.56
CA ALA A 275 21.98 11.57 6.93
C ALA A 275 22.26 11.94 5.46
N GLY A 276 21.25 12.45 4.73
CA GLY A 276 21.42 12.92 3.35
C GLY A 276 22.28 14.18 3.24
N ASP A 277 22.30 15.03 4.27
CA ASP A 277 23.13 16.27 4.31
C ASP A 277 24.63 15.96 4.58
N GLU A 278 24.96 14.77 5.13
CA GLU A 278 26.36 14.38 5.40
C GLU A 278 27.05 13.70 4.20
N GLU A 279 26.30 13.23 3.19
CA GLU A 279 26.82 12.58 1.98
C GLU A 279 26.92 13.55 0.77
N GLY A 280 26.53 14.81 0.89
CA GLY A 280 26.59 15.87 -0.14
C GLY A 280 27.77 16.81 0.08
#